data_80c1e38ddef2a304e17c5377551d10d6
#
_entry.id   80c1e38ddef2a304e17c5377551d10d6
#
_cell.length_a   1.000
_cell.length_b   1.000
_cell.length_c   1.000
_cell.angle_alpha   90.00
_cell.angle_beta   90.00
_cell.angle_gamma   90.00
#
_symmetry.space_group_name_H-M   'P 1'
#
loop_
_entity.id
_entity.type
_entity.pdbx_description
1 polymer ?
#
loop_
_entity_poly.entity_id
_entity_poly.type
_entity_poly.pdbx_seq_one_letter_code
_entity_poly.pdbx_strand_id
1 'polypeptide(L)'
;FGPILPMMRFDDIDEVIARANNTDYGLAGAVWSADIERAVQIAGRLETGTVWINENLQSTPLTPLAGHKQSGFGAENGIYGLREFTQPKAIYIPKSSDAVA
;
A
#
# COMPACT_ATOMS: atom_id res chain seq x y z
N PHE A 1 0.37 9.79 17.88
CA PHE A 1 -0.98 10.33 17.88
C PHE A 1 -1.10 11.48 18.88
N GLY A 2 -1.67 12.59 18.46
CA GLY A 2 -1.86 13.77 19.28
C GLY A 2 -2.45 14.92 18.46
N PRO A 3 -2.79 16.04 19.07
CA PRO A 3 -3.42 17.17 18.39
C PRO A 3 -2.41 18.09 17.67
N ILE A 4 -1.29 17.57 17.23
CA ILE A 4 -0.23 18.33 16.55
C ILE A 4 -0.18 17.91 15.09
N LEU A 5 -0.31 18.90 14.19
CA LEU A 5 -0.12 18.74 12.76
C LEU A 5 1.08 19.59 12.31
N PRO A 6 2.25 18.99 12.05
CA PRO A 6 3.38 19.73 11.52
C PRO A 6 3.13 20.08 10.05
N MET A 7 3.40 21.34 9.68
CA MET A 7 3.35 21.81 8.30
C MET A 7 4.73 22.22 7.84
N MET A 8 5.17 21.71 6.71
CA MET A 8 6.48 21.97 6.14
C MET A 8 6.35 22.46 4.70
N ARG A 9 7.01 23.57 4.40
CA ARG A 9 7.11 24.06 3.03
C ARG A 9 8.08 23.18 2.23
N PHE A 10 7.82 23.06 0.93
CA PHE A 10 8.73 22.48 -0.05
C PHE A 10 8.66 23.28 -1.34
N ASP A 11 9.74 23.27 -2.10
CA ASP A 11 9.85 23.92 -3.41
C ASP A 11 10.28 22.88 -4.49
N ASP A 12 10.78 21.72 -4.06
CA ASP A 12 11.23 20.63 -4.92
C ASP A 12 10.43 19.35 -4.62
N ILE A 13 9.87 18.73 -5.67
CA ILE A 13 9.07 17.52 -5.56
C ILE A 13 9.91 16.30 -5.18
N ASP A 14 11.12 16.19 -5.73
CA ASP A 14 11.99 15.05 -5.43
C ASP A 14 12.45 15.09 -3.98
N GLU A 15 12.76 16.28 -3.49
CA GLU A 15 13.13 16.50 -2.09
C GLU A 15 11.98 16.15 -1.14
N VAL A 16 10.76 16.63 -1.42
CA VAL A 16 9.64 16.36 -0.52
C VAL A 16 9.22 14.87 -0.52
N ILE A 17 9.32 14.18 -1.66
CA ILE A 17 9.09 12.73 -1.71
C ILE A 17 10.16 12.00 -0.90
N ALA A 18 11.42 12.34 -1.05
CA ALA A 18 12.51 11.75 -0.26
C ALA A 18 12.28 11.97 1.24
N ARG A 19 11.90 13.16 1.64
CA ARG A 19 11.56 13.50 3.04
C ARG A 19 10.33 12.75 3.55
N ALA A 20 9.28 12.63 2.73
CA ALA A 20 8.07 11.87 3.08
C ALA A 20 8.36 10.39 3.28
N ASN A 21 9.27 9.84 2.48
CA ASN A 21 9.69 8.43 2.57
C ASN A 21 10.72 8.17 3.69
N ASN A 22 11.37 9.21 4.20
CA ASN A 22 12.38 9.09 5.27
C ASN A 22 11.71 8.93 6.64
N THR A 23 11.01 7.82 6.81
CA THR A 23 10.34 7.40 8.05
C THR A 23 10.32 5.88 8.13
N ASP A 24 10.26 5.36 9.34
CA ASP A 24 10.09 3.94 9.60
C ASP A 24 8.67 3.44 9.29
N TYR A 25 7.75 4.30 8.99
CA TYR A 25 6.35 3.98 8.75
C TYR A 25 5.93 4.24 7.30
N GLY A 26 4.89 3.58 6.88
CA GLY A 26 4.33 3.71 5.53
C GLY A 26 2.90 3.19 5.47
N LEU A 27 1.98 3.71 6.30
CA LEU A 27 0.59 3.28 6.25
C LEU A 27 -0.13 3.91 5.07
N ALA A 28 -0.17 5.24 5.03
CA ALA A 28 -0.94 5.96 4.03
C ALA A 28 -0.37 7.35 3.75
N GLY A 29 -0.73 7.90 2.60
CA GLY A 29 -0.42 9.25 2.19
C GLY A 29 -1.54 9.87 1.34
N ALA A 30 -1.45 11.16 1.08
CA ALA A 30 -2.34 11.85 0.16
C ALA A 30 -1.57 12.87 -0.69
N VAL A 31 -1.99 13.03 -1.93
CA VAL A 31 -1.44 14.03 -2.88
C VAL A 31 -2.58 14.90 -3.37
N TRP A 32 -2.43 16.20 -3.22
CA TRP A 32 -3.41 17.18 -3.67
C TRP A 32 -2.84 17.97 -4.85
N SER A 33 -3.48 17.89 -6.02
CA SER A 33 -3.06 18.58 -7.23
C SER A 33 -4.23 18.77 -8.18
N ALA A 34 -4.21 19.87 -8.94
CA ALA A 34 -5.08 20.05 -10.10
C ALA A 34 -4.65 19.19 -11.30
N ASP A 35 -3.36 18.84 -11.37
CA ASP A 35 -2.78 17.93 -12.37
C ASP A 35 -2.84 16.49 -11.82
N ILE A 36 -3.82 15.72 -12.28
CA ILE A 36 -4.06 14.34 -11.82
C ILE A 36 -2.94 13.39 -12.30
N GLU A 37 -2.45 13.56 -13.52
CA GLU A 37 -1.38 12.70 -14.05
C GLU A 37 -0.10 12.85 -13.22
N ARG A 38 0.26 14.08 -12.92
CA ARG A 38 1.39 14.37 -12.02
C ARG A 38 1.14 13.84 -10.61
N ALA A 39 -0.07 13.96 -10.08
CA ALA A 39 -0.42 13.41 -8.77
C ALA A 39 -0.25 11.88 -8.72
N VAL A 40 -0.65 11.16 -9.77
CA VAL A 40 -0.47 9.70 -9.88
C VAL A 40 1.02 9.34 -9.91
N GLN A 41 1.84 10.09 -10.66
CA GLN A 41 3.30 9.87 -10.68
C GLN A 41 3.93 10.06 -9.30
N ILE A 42 3.53 11.10 -8.57
CA ILE A 42 4.01 11.36 -7.21
C ILE A 42 3.54 10.25 -6.27
N ALA A 43 2.26 9.88 -6.33
CA ALA A 43 1.67 8.82 -5.51
C ALA A 43 2.42 7.49 -5.66
N GLY A 44 2.79 7.12 -6.90
CA GLY A 44 3.57 5.92 -7.18
C GLY A 44 4.99 5.90 -6.61
N ARG A 45 5.49 7.05 -6.13
CA ARG A 45 6.81 7.18 -5.51
C ARG A 45 6.77 7.22 -3.99
N LEU A 46 5.59 7.32 -3.40
CA LEU A 46 5.42 7.27 -1.95
C LEU A 46 5.47 5.81 -1.47
N GLU A 47 6.27 5.57 -0.46
CA GLU A 47 6.47 4.23 0.14
C GLU A 47 5.42 3.93 1.20
N THR A 48 4.14 3.99 0.80
CA THR A 48 2.98 3.74 1.67
C THR A 48 2.05 2.72 1.03
N GLY A 49 1.28 2.02 1.83
CA GLY A 49 0.33 1.02 1.35
C GLY A 49 -0.88 1.61 0.64
N THR A 50 -1.29 2.81 1.01
CA THR A 50 -2.40 3.53 0.38
C THR A 50 -2.00 4.96 0.08
N VAL A 51 -2.38 5.46 -1.10
CA VAL A 51 -2.26 6.89 -1.43
C VAL A 51 -3.56 7.38 -2.05
N TRP A 52 -4.11 8.43 -1.49
CA TRP A 52 -5.27 9.12 -2.05
C TRP A 52 -4.85 10.31 -2.90
N ILE A 53 -5.62 10.61 -3.93
CA ILE A 53 -5.42 11.81 -4.77
C ILE A 53 -6.65 12.69 -4.62
N ASN A 54 -6.44 13.92 -4.17
CA ASN A 54 -7.48 14.92 -3.90
C ASN A 54 -8.57 14.43 -2.95
N GLU A 55 -8.24 13.49 -2.12
CA GLU A 55 -9.11 12.86 -1.15
C GLU A 55 -8.30 12.38 0.05
N ASN A 56 -8.95 12.00 1.13
CA ASN A 56 -8.31 11.41 2.30
C ASN A 56 -9.27 10.48 3.06
N LEU A 57 -8.73 9.38 3.59
CA LEU A 57 -9.41 8.43 4.46
C LEU A 57 -10.59 7.66 3.83
N GLN A 58 -10.77 7.70 2.51
CA GLN A 58 -11.76 6.87 1.84
C GLN A 58 -11.25 5.42 1.76
N SER A 59 -12.08 4.50 2.17
CA SER A 59 -11.82 3.08 2.03
C SER A 59 -13.05 2.35 1.50
N THR A 60 -12.83 1.24 0.81
CA THR A 60 -13.89 0.35 0.35
C THR A 60 -13.52 -1.08 0.68
N PRO A 61 -14.51 -1.96 0.88
CA PRO A 61 -14.23 -3.39 1.08
C PRO A 61 -13.53 -4.06 -0.11
N LEU A 62 -13.45 -3.39 -1.26
CA LEU A 62 -12.88 -3.93 -2.50
C LEU A 62 -11.40 -3.60 -2.68
N THR A 63 -10.89 -2.56 -2.00
CA THR A 63 -9.50 -2.12 -2.10
C THR A 63 -8.71 -2.54 -0.86
N PRO A 64 -7.50 -3.12 -1.03
CA PRO A 64 -6.71 -3.52 0.12
C PRO A 64 -6.24 -2.29 0.91
N LEU A 65 -6.25 -2.40 2.22
CA LEU A 65 -5.58 -1.51 3.14
C LEU A 65 -4.42 -2.30 3.77
N ALA A 66 -3.20 -1.88 3.49
CA ALA A 66 -1.99 -2.55 3.98
C ALA A 66 -0.97 -1.52 4.48
N GLY A 67 -0.18 -1.89 5.46
CA GLY A 67 0.95 -1.09 5.92
C GLY A 67 2.23 -1.48 5.18
N HIS A 68 3.09 -0.49 4.93
CA HIS A 68 4.47 -0.72 4.55
C HIS A 68 5.41 -0.45 5.72
N LYS A 69 6.64 -0.92 5.65
CA LYS A 69 7.67 -0.72 6.69
C LYS A 69 7.14 -1.15 8.07
N GLN A 70 7.38 -0.38 9.12
CA GLN A 70 6.91 -0.69 10.49
C GLN A 70 5.43 -0.39 10.73
N SER A 71 4.69 0.10 9.73
CA SER A 71 3.23 0.23 9.85
C SER A 71 2.50 -1.11 9.87
N GLY A 72 3.19 -2.19 9.56
CA GLY A 72 2.71 -3.54 9.72
C GLY A 72 2.79 -4.39 8.45
N PHE A 73 2.35 -5.62 8.55
CA PHE A 73 2.27 -6.61 7.48
C PHE A 73 0.85 -7.16 7.37
N GLY A 74 0.57 -7.85 6.26
CA GLY A 74 -0.77 -8.30 5.94
C GLY A 74 -1.63 -7.19 5.32
N ALA A 75 -2.87 -7.51 5.02
CA ALA A 75 -3.82 -6.58 4.42
C ALA A 75 -5.24 -6.80 4.94
N GLU A 76 -5.99 -5.72 5.07
CA GLU A 76 -7.45 -5.76 5.21
C GLU A 76 -8.09 -5.47 3.84
N ASN A 77 -9.30 -5.96 3.66
CA ASN A 77 -10.12 -5.72 2.47
C ASN A 77 -9.54 -6.29 1.16
N GLY A 78 -10.36 -6.27 0.12
CA GLY A 78 -10.03 -6.78 -1.20
C GLY A 78 -9.68 -8.26 -1.19
N ILE A 79 -9.12 -8.72 -2.30
CA ILE A 79 -8.69 -10.12 -2.45
C ILE A 79 -7.50 -10.47 -1.55
N TYR A 80 -6.65 -9.48 -1.24
CA TYR A 80 -5.51 -9.69 -0.35
C TYR A 80 -5.97 -9.93 1.08
N GLY A 81 -6.89 -9.10 1.60
CA GLY A 81 -7.47 -9.30 2.93
C GLY A 81 -8.22 -10.64 3.03
N LEU A 82 -8.95 -11.04 1.98
CA LEU A 82 -9.60 -12.35 1.96
C LEU A 82 -8.58 -13.50 2.06
N ARG A 83 -7.44 -13.38 1.40
CA ARG A 83 -6.38 -14.39 1.43
C ARG A 83 -5.76 -14.59 2.81
N GLU A 84 -5.74 -13.56 3.66
CA GLU A 84 -5.23 -13.68 5.03
C GLU A 84 -6.05 -14.70 5.87
N PHE A 85 -7.28 -14.97 5.50
CA PHE A 85 -8.15 -15.98 6.15
C PHE A 85 -8.09 -17.34 5.48
N THR A 86 -7.18 -17.56 4.53
CA THR A 86 -7.07 -18.81 3.78
C THR A 86 -5.66 -19.39 3.90
N GLN A 87 -5.55 -20.69 3.61
CA GLN A 87 -4.28 -21.38 3.54
C GLN A 87 -4.10 -22.02 2.16
N PRO A 88 -2.97 -21.81 1.47
CA PRO A 88 -2.70 -22.48 0.21
C PRO A 88 -2.51 -23.99 0.43
N LYS A 89 -3.06 -24.81 -0.48
CA LYS A 89 -2.84 -26.26 -0.52
C LYS A 89 -2.43 -26.67 -1.92
N ALA A 90 -1.31 -27.34 -2.05
CA ALA A 90 -0.85 -27.92 -3.30
C ALA A 90 -1.13 -29.43 -3.31
N ILE A 91 -1.66 -29.95 -4.43
CA ILE A 91 -1.85 -31.37 -4.67
C ILE A 91 -1.07 -31.71 -5.94
N TYR A 92 -0.16 -32.67 -5.83
CA TYR A 92 0.65 -33.14 -6.95
C TYR A 92 0.16 -34.52 -7.34
N ILE A 93 -0.13 -34.70 -8.63
CA ILE A 93 -0.49 -35.97 -9.21
C ILE A 93 0.57 -36.30 -10.28
N PRO A 94 1.30 -37.42 -10.18
CA PRO A 94 2.28 -37.80 -11.18
C PRO A 94 1.61 -38.09 -12.53
N LYS A 95 2.27 -37.71 -13.62
CA LYS A 95 1.77 -37.88 -14.98
C LYS A 95 2.00 -39.28 -15.56
N SER A 96 2.84 -40.12 -14.95
CA SER A 96 3.15 -41.46 -15.43
C SER A 96 2.52 -42.55 -14.60
N SER A 97 2.28 -43.69 -15.24
CA SER A 97 1.69 -44.90 -14.66
C SER A 97 2.56 -45.62 -13.61
N ASP A 98 3.72 -45.06 -13.26
CA ASP A 98 4.65 -45.64 -12.28
C ASP A 98 4.33 -45.27 -10.83
N ALA A 99 3.21 -44.61 -10.61
CA ALA A 99 2.72 -44.32 -9.28
C ALA A 99 1.78 -45.44 -8.85
N VAL A 100 2.31 -46.21 -7.93
CA VAL A 100 1.62 -47.17 -7.06
C VAL A 100 1.47 -48.59 -7.61
N ALA A 101 2.42 -49.40 -7.23
CA ALA A 101 2.08 -50.78 -6.80
C ALA A 101 1.76 -50.75 -5.34
#